data_28685ad2a72eb7844b35accee20ba47b
#
_entry.id   28685ad2a72eb7844b35accee20ba47b
#
_cell.length_a   1.000
_cell.length_b   1.000
_cell.length_c   1.000
_cell.angle_alpha   90.00
_cell.angle_beta   90.00
_cell.angle_gamma   90.00
#
_symmetry.space_group_name_H-M   'P 1'
#
loop_
_entity.id
_entity.type
_entity.pdbx_description
1 polymer ?
#
loop_
_entity_poly.entity_id
_entity_poly.type
_entity_poly.pdbx_seq_one_letter_code
_entity_poly.pdbx_strand_id
1 'polypeptide(L)'
;AERLKDLRYKVGGFITKEIRKNGKRVGFKIITLDTNEETTLAYVGDGKIKVGKYAVFVENLDKVGVEAIKRALKEADIIIIDELGAMEFKSKTFSKVVDEVIKSNKPLLATLHRNWVNKFK
;
A
#
# COMPACT_ATOMS: atom_id res chain seq x y z
N ALA A 1 -4.63 10.62 8.40
CA ALA A 1 -5.34 9.39 8.77
C ALA A 1 -5.82 9.41 10.22
N GLU A 2 -4.97 9.83 11.15
CA GLU A 2 -5.38 9.88 12.55
C GLU A 2 -6.52 10.85 12.79
N ARG A 3 -6.49 11.98 12.12
CA ARG A 3 -7.54 12.96 12.25
C ARG A 3 -8.88 12.43 11.78
N LEU A 4 -8.88 11.61 10.71
CA LEU A 4 -10.09 10.95 10.24
C LEU A 4 -10.61 9.95 11.26
N LYS A 5 -9.70 9.24 11.95
CA LYS A 5 -10.09 8.34 13.03
C LYS A 5 -10.74 9.10 14.19
N ASP A 6 -10.21 10.27 14.49
CA ASP A 6 -10.76 11.11 15.56
C ASP A 6 -12.18 11.58 15.25
N LEU A 7 -12.52 11.67 13.95
CA LEU A 7 -13.86 12.01 13.52
C LEU A 7 -14.82 10.81 13.47
N ARG A 8 -14.38 9.66 14.02
CA ARG A 8 -15.15 8.42 14.13
C ARG A 8 -15.44 7.73 12.81
N TYR A 9 -14.70 8.06 11.76
CA TYR A 9 -14.74 7.27 10.55
C TYR A 9 -13.87 6.04 10.71
N LYS A 10 -14.34 4.93 10.18
CA LYS A 10 -13.51 3.73 10.09
C LYS A 10 -12.60 3.88 8.90
N VAL A 11 -11.30 3.81 9.15
CA VAL A 11 -10.28 3.95 8.12
C VAL A 11 -9.61 2.61 7.90
N GLY A 12 -9.53 2.20 6.64
CA GLY A 12 -8.85 0.96 6.28
C GLY A 12 -7.82 1.21 5.20
N GLY A 13 -7.11 0.13 4.82
CA GLY A 13 -6.04 0.20 3.85
C GLY A 13 -4.69 0.16 4.51
N PHE A 14 -3.68 0.76 3.88
CA PHE A 14 -2.32 0.74 4.43
C PHE A 14 -1.53 1.97 4.02
N ILE A 15 -0.45 2.19 4.75
CA ILE A 15 0.56 3.19 4.39
C ILE A 15 1.89 2.48 4.21
N THR A 16 2.79 3.09 3.47
CA THR A 16 4.16 2.62 3.36
C THR A 16 5.09 3.59 4.07
N LYS A 17 6.13 3.06 4.68
CA LYS A 17 7.17 3.86 5.33
C LYS A 17 8.54 3.38 4.90
N GLU A 18 9.47 4.32 4.83
CA GLU A 18 10.85 3.98 4.52
C GLU A 18 11.48 3.23 5.69
N ILE A 19 12.31 2.23 5.35
CA ILE A 19 13.20 1.59 6.32
C ILE A 19 14.55 2.22 6.12
N ARG A 20 15.10 2.83 7.17
CA ARG A 20 16.40 3.48 7.09
C ARG A 20 17.40 2.78 7.99
N LYS A 21 18.64 2.73 7.51
CA LYS A 21 19.75 2.17 8.27
C LYS A 21 20.96 3.08 8.07
N ASN A 22 21.50 3.58 9.16
CA ASN A 22 22.63 4.52 9.13
C ASN A 22 22.36 5.74 8.24
N GLY A 23 21.14 6.26 8.31
CA GLY A 23 20.75 7.44 7.55
C GLY A 23 20.41 7.18 6.08
N LYS A 24 20.56 5.95 5.61
CA LYS A 24 20.26 5.60 4.21
C LYS A 24 19.00 4.78 4.11
N ARG A 25 18.22 5.06 3.07
CA ARG A 25 17.02 4.29 2.79
C ARG A 25 17.40 2.92 2.25
N VAL A 26 16.99 1.86 2.94
CA VAL A 26 17.32 0.50 2.57
C VAL A 26 16.09 -0.33 2.19
N GLY A 27 14.90 0.18 2.41
CA GLY A 27 13.70 -0.54 2.04
C GLY A 27 12.44 0.22 2.38
N PHE A 28 11.32 -0.49 2.28
CA PHE A 28 10.00 0.03 2.57
C PHE A 28 9.20 -1.02 3.31
N LYS A 29 8.35 -0.57 4.23
CA LYS A 29 7.44 -1.47 4.93
C LYS A 29 6.00 -1.00 4.76
N ILE A 30 5.08 -1.94 4.88
CA ILE A 30 3.64 -1.70 4.84
C ILE A 30 3.11 -1.75 6.26
N ILE A 31 2.25 -0.80 6.60
CA ILE A 31 1.57 -0.78 7.90
C ILE A 31 0.08 -0.66 7.63
N THR A 32 -0.70 -1.65 8.10
CA THR A 32 -2.15 -1.61 7.93
C THR A 32 -2.78 -0.63 8.90
N LEU A 33 -3.83 0.03 8.47
CA LEU A 33 -4.46 1.08 9.29
C LEU A 33 -5.50 0.55 10.27
N ASP A 34 -6.08 -0.60 9.99
CA ASP A 34 -7.08 -1.20 10.87
C ASP A 34 -6.47 -2.04 12.00
N THR A 35 -5.43 -2.80 11.71
CA THR A 35 -4.83 -3.73 12.69
C THR A 35 -3.41 -3.37 13.10
N ASN A 36 -2.79 -2.38 12.44
CA ASN A 36 -1.40 -1.98 12.67
C ASN A 36 -0.39 -3.11 12.42
N GLU A 37 -0.72 -4.03 11.51
CA GLU A 37 0.24 -5.05 11.09
C GLU A 37 1.33 -4.40 10.26
N GLU A 38 2.56 -4.88 10.43
CA GLU A 38 3.70 -4.40 9.64
C GLU A 38 4.35 -5.56 8.90
N THR A 39 4.76 -5.31 7.66
CA THR A 39 5.54 -6.26 6.90
C THR A 39 6.45 -5.52 5.94
N THR A 40 7.52 -6.19 5.51
CA THR A 40 8.46 -5.58 4.57
C THR A 40 7.91 -5.69 3.15
N LEU A 41 7.79 -4.54 2.47
CA LEU A 41 7.40 -4.51 1.07
C LEU A 41 8.60 -4.72 0.17
N ALA A 42 9.71 -4.08 0.48
CA ALA A 42 10.92 -4.12 -0.36
C ALA A 42 12.16 -3.87 0.47
N TYR A 43 13.28 -4.40 0.01
CA TYR A 43 14.56 -4.22 0.67
C TYR A 43 15.68 -4.28 -0.36
N VAL A 44 16.76 -3.55 -0.11
CA VAL A 44 17.92 -3.56 -0.99
C VAL A 44 18.51 -4.97 -1.06
N GLY A 45 18.71 -5.49 -2.26
CA GLY A 45 19.27 -6.81 -2.47
C GLY A 45 18.72 -7.48 -3.71
N ASP A 46 19.07 -8.75 -3.87
CA ASP A 46 18.61 -9.54 -5.00
C ASP A 46 17.32 -10.27 -4.68
N GLY A 47 16.51 -10.48 -5.69
CA GLY A 47 15.25 -11.19 -5.57
C GLY A 47 14.64 -11.43 -6.94
N LYS A 48 13.55 -12.17 -6.98
CA LYS A 48 12.88 -12.49 -8.23
C LYS A 48 12.27 -11.26 -8.90
N ILE A 49 11.75 -10.36 -8.11
CA ILE A 49 11.08 -9.16 -8.60
C ILE A 49 11.84 -7.97 -8.04
N LYS A 50 12.26 -7.08 -8.93
CA LYS A 50 13.05 -5.92 -8.51
C LYS A 50 12.48 -4.63 -9.08
N VAL A 51 12.60 -3.57 -8.31
CA VAL A 51 12.37 -2.20 -8.74
C VAL A 51 13.62 -1.42 -8.35
N GLY A 52 14.42 -1.05 -9.33
CA GLY A 52 15.71 -0.43 -9.06
C GLY A 52 16.60 -1.36 -8.25
N LYS A 53 17.11 -0.87 -7.14
CA LYS A 53 18.00 -1.65 -6.26
C LYS A 53 17.25 -2.49 -5.22
N TYR A 54 15.90 -2.41 -5.20
CA TYR A 54 15.10 -3.08 -4.19
C TYR A 54 14.49 -4.37 -4.70
N ALA A 55 14.61 -5.43 -3.89
CA ALA A 55 13.84 -6.65 -4.12
C ALA A 55 12.45 -6.42 -3.53
N VAL A 56 11.42 -6.73 -4.31
CA VAL A 56 10.02 -6.50 -3.91
C VAL A 56 9.41 -7.82 -3.43
N PHE A 57 8.84 -7.78 -2.23
CA PHE A 57 8.21 -8.97 -1.64
C PHE A 57 6.71 -8.95 -1.91
N VAL A 58 6.35 -9.35 -3.12
CA VAL A 58 4.96 -9.37 -3.58
C VAL A 58 4.08 -10.20 -2.66
N GLU A 59 4.61 -11.30 -2.14
CA GLU A 59 3.88 -12.15 -1.20
C GLU A 59 3.46 -11.40 0.06
N ASN A 60 4.35 -10.56 0.59
CA ASN A 60 4.03 -9.75 1.76
C ASN A 60 2.97 -8.72 1.44
N LEU A 61 3.06 -8.10 0.27
CA LEU A 61 2.04 -7.15 -0.18
C LEU A 61 0.69 -7.83 -0.27
N ASP A 62 0.64 -9.04 -0.85
CA ASP A 62 -0.61 -9.75 -1.03
C ASP A 62 -1.19 -10.21 0.31
N LYS A 63 -0.36 -10.71 1.22
CA LYS A 63 -0.84 -11.22 2.52
C LYS A 63 -1.30 -10.11 3.45
N VAL A 64 -0.64 -8.99 3.43
CA VAL A 64 -0.91 -7.92 4.40
C VAL A 64 -1.63 -6.74 3.74
N GLY A 65 -1.06 -6.20 2.67
CA GLY A 65 -1.64 -5.01 2.03
C GLY A 65 -2.95 -5.29 1.34
N VAL A 66 -3.00 -6.31 0.50
CA VAL A 66 -4.22 -6.66 -0.24
C VAL A 66 -5.34 -7.06 0.71
N GLU A 67 -5.02 -7.84 1.73
CA GLU A 67 -6.03 -8.25 2.71
C GLU A 67 -6.56 -7.06 3.50
N ALA A 68 -5.72 -6.08 3.80
CA ALA A 68 -6.17 -4.86 4.46
C ALA A 68 -7.16 -4.10 3.58
N ILE A 69 -6.90 -4.03 2.27
CA ILE A 69 -7.82 -3.36 1.34
C ILE A 69 -9.14 -4.12 1.24
N LYS A 70 -9.10 -5.45 1.19
CA LYS A 70 -10.31 -6.27 1.15
C LYS A 70 -11.16 -6.06 2.40
N ARG A 71 -10.54 -6.02 3.58
CA ARG A 71 -11.25 -5.71 4.81
C ARG A 71 -11.86 -4.31 4.76
N ALA A 72 -11.11 -3.36 4.23
CA ALA A 72 -11.58 -1.98 4.12
C ALA A 72 -12.79 -1.86 3.20
N LEU A 73 -12.83 -2.62 2.11
CA LEU A 73 -13.99 -2.64 1.23
C LEU A 73 -15.25 -3.07 1.94
N LYS A 74 -15.13 -3.97 2.92
CA LYS A 74 -16.29 -4.48 3.66
C LYS A 74 -16.64 -3.60 4.85
N GLU A 75 -15.66 -3.07 5.55
CA GLU A 75 -15.86 -2.50 6.88
C GLU A 75 -15.51 -1.04 7.03
N ALA A 76 -14.63 -0.50 6.19
CA ALA A 76 -14.17 0.86 6.36
C ALA A 76 -15.08 1.87 5.66
N ASP A 77 -15.10 3.08 6.19
CA ASP A 77 -15.81 4.21 5.57
C ASP A 77 -14.92 4.90 4.54
N ILE A 78 -13.62 4.89 4.78
CA ILE A 78 -12.62 5.52 3.91
C ILE A 78 -11.46 4.55 3.74
N ILE A 79 -10.97 4.42 2.51
CA ILE A 79 -9.82 3.58 2.20
C ILE A 79 -8.63 4.48 1.90
N ILE A 80 -7.50 4.22 2.56
CA ILE A 80 -6.27 4.97 2.36
C ILE A 80 -5.20 4.01 1.85
N ILE A 81 -4.57 4.37 0.75
CA ILE A 81 -3.43 3.63 0.21
C ILE A 81 -2.32 4.65 -0.04
N ASP A 82 -1.32 4.66 0.78
CA ASP A 82 -0.21 5.58 0.68
C ASP A 82 1.09 4.77 0.69
N GLU A 83 1.73 4.58 -0.42
CA GLU A 83 1.54 5.22 -1.71
C GLU A 83 1.39 4.14 -2.81
N LEU A 84 0.78 4.50 -3.93
CA LEU A 84 0.71 3.61 -5.11
C LEU A 84 1.90 3.89 -6.02
N GLY A 85 2.72 2.90 -6.24
CA GLY A 85 3.89 3.05 -7.09
C GLY A 85 4.27 1.77 -7.81
N ALA A 86 5.45 1.77 -8.41
CA ALA A 86 5.91 0.64 -9.23
C ALA A 86 5.97 -0.67 -8.44
N MET A 87 6.34 -0.61 -7.16
CA MET A 87 6.47 -1.81 -6.34
C MET A 87 5.14 -2.49 -6.13
N GLU A 88 4.11 -1.73 -5.79
CA GLU A 88 2.77 -2.27 -5.55
C GLU A 88 2.18 -2.88 -6.81
N PHE A 89 2.42 -2.26 -7.95
CA PHE A 89 1.87 -2.76 -9.22
C PHE A 89 2.62 -3.96 -9.79
N LYS A 90 3.63 -4.47 -9.10
CA LYS A 90 4.21 -5.77 -9.43
C LYS A 90 3.29 -6.92 -9.05
N SER A 91 2.31 -6.68 -8.18
CA SER A 91 1.32 -7.68 -7.81
C SER A 91 0.07 -7.54 -8.66
N LYS A 92 -0.29 -8.62 -9.36
CA LYS A 92 -1.54 -8.66 -10.14
C LYS A 92 -2.74 -8.64 -9.22
N THR A 93 -2.65 -9.30 -8.07
CA THR A 93 -3.72 -9.32 -7.08
C THR A 93 -3.98 -7.93 -6.53
N PHE A 94 -2.91 -7.20 -6.25
CA PHE A 94 -3.02 -5.81 -5.78
C PHE A 94 -3.71 -4.93 -6.84
N SER A 95 -3.31 -5.07 -8.09
CA SER A 95 -3.91 -4.28 -9.18
C SER A 95 -5.40 -4.53 -9.32
N LYS A 96 -5.82 -5.80 -9.19
CA LYS A 96 -7.25 -6.15 -9.23
C LYS A 96 -8.03 -5.52 -8.07
N VAL A 97 -7.45 -5.57 -6.88
CA VAL A 97 -8.11 -5.04 -5.69
C VAL A 97 -8.24 -3.53 -5.77
N VAL A 98 -7.22 -2.84 -6.27
CA VAL A 98 -7.29 -1.40 -6.48
C VAL A 98 -8.42 -1.05 -7.45
N ASP A 99 -8.56 -1.83 -8.53
CA ASP A 99 -9.62 -1.64 -9.49
C ASP A 99 -11.00 -1.80 -8.83
N GLU A 100 -11.16 -2.79 -7.95
CA GLU A 100 -12.39 -2.99 -7.20
C GLU A 100 -12.70 -1.80 -6.30
N VAL A 101 -11.68 -1.23 -5.66
CA VAL A 101 -11.85 -0.05 -4.81
C VAL A 101 -12.36 1.12 -5.62
N ILE A 102 -11.76 1.34 -6.79
CA ILE A 102 -12.16 2.45 -7.67
C ILE A 102 -13.61 2.30 -8.10
N LYS A 103 -14.06 1.08 -8.34
CA LYS A 103 -15.44 0.80 -8.77
C LYS A 103 -16.44 0.79 -7.64
N SER A 104 -16.00 0.75 -6.38
CA SER A 104 -16.86 0.55 -5.23
C SER A 104 -17.62 1.79 -4.75
N ASN A 105 -17.26 2.96 -5.22
CA ASN A 105 -17.83 4.24 -4.77
C ASN A 105 -17.44 4.63 -3.34
N LYS A 106 -16.59 3.86 -2.66
CA LYS A 106 -16.09 4.27 -1.35
C LYS A 106 -15.04 5.37 -1.52
N PRO A 107 -15.01 6.35 -0.60
CA PRO A 107 -13.94 7.34 -0.63
C PRO A 107 -12.58 6.69 -0.57
N LEU A 108 -11.71 7.09 -1.47
CA LEU A 108 -10.35 6.57 -1.55
C LEU A 108 -9.36 7.73 -1.55
N LEU A 109 -8.45 7.71 -0.59
CA LEU A 109 -7.30 8.60 -0.57
C LEU A 109 -6.07 7.79 -0.95
N ALA A 110 -5.50 8.07 -2.09
CA ALA A 110 -4.31 7.37 -2.55
C ALA A 110 -3.26 8.37 -2.99
N THR A 111 -2.03 8.14 -2.54
CA THR A 111 -0.89 8.91 -3.00
C THR A 111 -0.25 8.14 -4.15
N LEU A 112 -0.15 8.78 -5.30
CA LEU A 112 0.43 8.14 -6.48
C LEU A 112 1.89 8.55 -6.65
N HIS A 113 2.72 7.57 -6.97
CA HIS A 113 4.08 7.87 -7.38
C HIS A 113 4.04 8.69 -8.67
N ARG A 114 4.96 9.66 -8.79
CA ARG A 114 4.98 10.58 -9.94
C ARG A 114 4.86 9.86 -11.29
N ASN A 115 5.54 8.74 -11.45
CA ASN A 115 5.55 8.01 -12.72
C ASN A 115 4.23 7.34 -13.06
N TRP A 116 3.31 7.24 -12.10
CA TRP A 116 2.03 6.58 -12.30
C TRP A 116 0.86 7.53 -12.51
N VAL A 117 1.06 8.83 -12.30
CA VAL A 117 -0.01 9.81 -12.44
C VAL A 117 -0.60 9.78 -13.84
N ASN A 118 0.25 9.73 -14.86
CA ASN A 118 -0.21 9.72 -16.25
C ASN A 118 -0.97 8.46 -16.63
N LYS A 119 -0.68 7.36 -15.96
CA LYS A 119 -1.35 6.08 -16.24
C LYS A 119 -2.83 6.09 -15.83
N PHE A 120 -3.17 6.88 -14.83
CA PHE A 120 -4.54 6.92 -14.29
C PHE A 120 -5.35 8.11 -14.79
N LYS A 121 -4.78 8.91 -15.66
CA LYS A 121 -5.52 9.98 -16.31
C LYS A 121 -6.29 9.42 -17.53
#